data_c4986ac758ddf623e4595060c6bfcb70
#
_entry.id   c4986ac758ddf623e4595060c6bfcb70
#
_cell.length_a   1.000
_cell.length_b   1.000
_cell.length_c   1.000
_cell.angle_alpha   90.00
_cell.angle_beta   90.00
_cell.angle_gamma   90.00
#
_symmetry.space_group_name_H-M   'P 1'
#
loop_
_entity.id
_entity.type
_entity.pdbx_description
1 polymer ?
#
loop_
_entity_poly.entity_id
_entity_poly.type
_entity_poly.pdbx_seq_one_letter_code
_entity_poly.pdbx_strand_id
1 'polypeptide(L)'
;MATNSNPKILKKIAVVMLCISFGLIIAGVYFYQKEDKFLNQCQLLVCKVTEIEEKRYGKAYITFADVSGKVAPFKYYVEYDASESELGFNENEIHEIYYYEKDPAQSQVKSFFENHLTSFILIIIGIVFIIDFPVLLMVSSRTQKLQLAKNQYGIKDEVVSE
;
A
#
# COMPACT_ATOMS: atom_id res chain seq x y z
N MET A 1 -11.77 -19.78 -25.92
CA MET A 1 -10.88 -18.76 -26.53
C MET A 1 -9.43 -19.14 -26.26
N ALA A 2 -8.73 -19.71 -27.23
CA ALA A 2 -7.30 -19.98 -27.11
C ALA A 2 -6.55 -18.70 -27.50
N THR A 3 -6.10 -17.95 -26.50
CA THR A 3 -5.22 -16.79 -26.74
C THR A 3 -3.91 -17.29 -27.32
N ASN A 4 -3.68 -16.93 -28.57
CA ASN A 4 -2.46 -17.27 -29.33
C ASN A 4 -1.29 -16.43 -28.80
N SER A 5 -0.95 -16.59 -27.51
CA SER A 5 0.09 -15.84 -26.85
C SER A 5 1.47 -16.37 -27.24
N ASN A 6 2.29 -15.50 -27.83
CA ASN A 6 3.66 -15.85 -28.23
C ASN A 6 4.51 -16.13 -26.96
N PRO A 7 5.08 -17.36 -26.81
CA PRO A 7 5.83 -17.74 -25.61
C PRO A 7 7.06 -16.86 -25.35
N LYS A 8 7.66 -16.28 -26.40
CA LYS A 8 8.77 -15.33 -26.24
C LYS A 8 8.33 -14.02 -25.60
N ILE A 9 7.11 -13.56 -25.90
CA ILE A 9 6.55 -12.34 -25.30
C ILE A 9 6.22 -12.60 -23.82
N LEU A 10 5.62 -13.76 -23.51
CA LEU A 10 5.32 -14.12 -22.11
C LEU A 10 6.57 -14.16 -21.23
N LYS A 11 7.69 -14.70 -21.73
CA LYS A 11 8.97 -14.70 -20.99
C LYS A 11 9.49 -13.28 -20.76
N LYS A 12 9.39 -12.38 -21.74
CA LYS A 12 9.79 -10.98 -21.58
C LYS A 12 8.93 -10.28 -20.53
N ILE A 13 7.60 -10.47 -20.58
CA ILE A 13 6.67 -9.92 -19.60
C ILE A 13 7.03 -10.43 -18.20
N ALA A 14 7.29 -11.73 -18.03
CA ALA A 14 7.66 -12.30 -16.73
C ALA A 14 8.93 -11.65 -16.17
N VAL A 15 9.97 -11.44 -16.98
CA VAL A 15 11.20 -10.77 -16.55
C VAL A 15 10.95 -9.31 -16.14
N VAL A 16 10.15 -8.58 -16.91
CA VAL A 16 9.80 -7.19 -16.58
C VAL A 16 9.02 -7.13 -15.26
N MET A 17 8.04 -8.02 -15.06
CA MET A 17 7.30 -8.10 -13.80
C MET A 17 8.21 -8.40 -12.62
N LEU A 18 9.19 -9.29 -12.78
CA LEU A 18 10.17 -9.59 -11.74
C LEU A 18 10.99 -8.35 -11.36
N CYS A 19 11.47 -7.58 -12.34
CA CYS A 19 12.19 -6.34 -12.09
C CYS A 19 11.33 -5.30 -11.35
N ILE A 20 10.06 -5.16 -11.75
CA ILE A 20 9.10 -4.28 -11.07
C ILE A 20 8.88 -4.73 -9.63
N SER A 21 8.73 -6.04 -9.39
CA SER A 21 8.54 -6.61 -8.06
C SER A 21 9.67 -6.23 -7.10
N PHE A 22 10.91 -6.42 -7.54
CA PHE A 22 12.08 -6.02 -6.73
C PHE A 22 12.11 -4.52 -6.48
N GLY A 23 11.78 -3.70 -7.49
CA GLY A 23 11.67 -2.24 -7.34
C GLY A 23 10.64 -1.84 -6.28
N LEU A 24 9.46 -2.48 -6.27
CA LEU A 24 8.41 -2.21 -5.29
C LEU A 24 8.81 -2.63 -3.88
N ILE A 25 9.45 -3.78 -3.71
CA ILE A 25 9.91 -4.24 -2.39
C ILE A 25 10.98 -3.29 -1.85
N ILE A 26 11.97 -2.91 -2.67
CA ILE A 26 13.02 -1.96 -2.26
C ILE A 26 12.40 -0.62 -1.86
N ALA A 27 11.46 -0.10 -2.66
CA ALA A 27 10.74 1.12 -2.33
C ALA A 27 9.96 0.99 -1.02
N GLY A 28 9.24 -0.11 -0.82
CA GLY A 28 8.50 -0.36 0.42
C GLY A 28 9.41 -0.40 1.65
N VAL A 29 10.54 -1.09 1.57
CA VAL A 29 11.55 -1.12 2.66
C VAL A 29 12.13 0.28 2.91
N TYR A 30 12.41 1.04 1.87
CA TYR A 30 12.90 2.42 2.01
C TYR A 30 11.88 3.32 2.72
N PHE A 31 10.59 3.26 2.33
CA PHE A 31 9.54 4.03 2.99
C PHE A 31 9.37 3.60 4.45
N TYR A 32 9.36 2.29 4.72
CA TYR A 32 9.33 1.78 6.09
C TYR A 32 10.43 2.38 6.96
N GLN A 33 11.68 2.33 6.49
CA GLN A 33 12.81 2.90 7.24
C GLN A 33 12.72 4.41 7.42
N LYS A 34 12.17 5.12 6.43
CA LYS A 34 11.97 6.57 6.51
C LYS A 34 10.92 6.93 7.57
N GLU A 35 9.79 6.19 7.58
CA GLU A 35 8.71 6.35 8.55
C GLU A 35 9.19 6.01 9.95
N ASP A 36 9.89 4.89 10.14
CA ASP A 36 10.46 4.49 11.42
C ASP A 36 11.45 5.54 11.97
N LYS A 37 12.32 6.08 11.11
CA LYS A 37 13.22 7.18 11.50
C LYS A 37 12.48 8.44 11.92
N PHE A 38 11.36 8.76 11.27
CA PHE A 38 10.53 9.89 11.65
C PHE A 38 9.88 9.65 13.01
N LEU A 39 9.25 8.49 13.22
CA LEU A 39 8.60 8.13 14.48
C LEU A 39 9.58 8.10 15.66
N ASN A 40 10.81 7.69 15.43
CA ASN A 40 11.87 7.70 16.44
C ASN A 40 12.32 9.12 16.85
N GLN A 41 11.95 10.16 16.10
CA GLN A 41 12.17 11.57 16.48
C GLN A 41 10.99 12.17 17.24
N CYS A 42 9.88 11.46 17.30
CA CYS A 42 8.67 11.89 17.98
C CYS A 42 8.68 11.44 19.44
N GLN A 43 8.00 12.22 20.29
CA GLN A 43 7.71 11.82 21.66
C GLN A 43 6.36 11.11 21.70
N LEU A 44 6.30 9.96 22.36
CA LEU A 44 5.03 9.29 22.59
C LEU A 44 4.29 9.98 23.73
N LEU A 45 3.15 10.58 23.43
CA LEU A 45 2.28 11.26 24.40
C LEU A 45 0.94 10.53 24.49
N VAL A 46 0.36 10.57 25.70
CA VAL A 46 -1.02 10.17 25.92
C VAL A 46 -1.87 11.44 25.90
N CYS A 47 -2.69 11.59 24.88
CA CYS A 47 -3.46 12.79 24.65
C CYS A 47 -4.95 12.51 24.70
N LYS A 48 -5.70 13.50 25.17
CA LYS A 48 -7.17 13.47 25.20
C LYS A 48 -7.71 14.39 24.11
N VAL A 49 -8.73 13.92 23.40
CA VAL A 49 -9.50 14.76 22.47
C VAL A 49 -10.31 15.78 23.26
N THR A 50 -10.05 17.06 23.05
CA THR A 50 -10.74 18.15 23.75
C THR A 50 -11.77 18.86 22.89
N GLU A 51 -11.56 18.89 21.59
CA GLU A 51 -12.44 19.58 20.64
C GLU A 51 -12.35 18.93 19.26
N ILE A 52 -13.48 18.82 18.59
CA ILE A 52 -13.59 18.36 17.21
C ILE A 52 -14.25 19.46 16.38
N GLU A 53 -13.50 20.09 15.49
CA GLU A 53 -13.98 21.10 14.57
C GLU A 53 -14.16 20.50 13.18
N GLU A 54 -15.37 20.08 12.86
CA GLU A 54 -15.70 19.57 11.52
C GLU A 54 -15.75 20.72 10.51
N LYS A 55 -15.10 20.51 9.36
CA LYS A 55 -15.19 21.39 8.20
C LYS A 55 -15.97 20.73 7.08
N ARG A 56 -16.40 21.52 6.12
CA ARG A 56 -17.09 21.01 4.92
C ARG A 56 -16.16 20.06 4.15
N TYR A 57 -16.78 19.10 3.44
CA TYR A 57 -16.08 18.16 2.54
C TYR A 57 -15.21 17.09 3.21
N GLY A 58 -15.64 16.55 4.34
CA GLY A 58 -14.92 15.43 4.97
C GLY A 58 -13.57 15.80 5.55
N LYS A 59 -13.47 17.01 6.11
CA LYS A 59 -12.27 17.53 6.77
C LYS A 59 -12.60 17.89 8.20
N ALA A 60 -11.71 17.54 9.13
CA ALA A 60 -11.84 17.92 10.54
C ALA A 60 -10.49 18.32 11.12
N TYR A 61 -10.56 19.21 12.13
CA TYR A 61 -9.44 19.46 13.03
C TYR A 61 -9.78 18.92 14.39
N ILE A 62 -8.90 18.09 14.93
CA ILE A 62 -9.02 17.51 16.25
C ILE A 62 -8.01 18.20 17.15
N THR A 63 -8.47 18.75 18.25
CA THR A 63 -7.59 19.34 19.25
C THR A 63 -7.25 18.30 20.30
N PHE A 64 -5.96 17.98 20.42
CA PHE A 64 -5.43 17.08 21.43
C PHE A 64 -4.80 17.86 22.57
N ALA A 65 -5.08 17.45 23.80
CA ALA A 65 -4.40 17.93 24.99
C ALA A 65 -3.63 16.79 25.65
N ASP A 66 -2.36 17.02 25.95
CA ASP A 66 -1.54 16.07 26.69
C ASP A 66 -2.10 15.89 28.11
N VAL A 67 -2.39 14.63 28.48
CA VAL A 67 -2.93 14.29 29.82
C VAL A 67 -1.97 14.66 30.93
N SER A 68 -0.66 14.64 30.67
CA SER A 68 0.35 15.04 31.65
C SER A 68 0.52 16.57 31.76
N GLY A 69 -0.05 17.33 30.85
CA GLY A 69 0.06 18.80 30.82
C GLY A 69 1.44 19.35 30.48
N LYS A 70 2.35 18.51 29.99
CA LYS A 70 3.71 18.93 29.62
C LYS A 70 3.77 19.65 28.29
N VAL A 71 2.82 19.34 27.39
CA VAL A 71 2.75 19.91 26.06
C VAL A 71 1.47 20.70 25.90
N ALA A 72 1.55 21.89 25.27
CA ALA A 72 0.39 22.67 24.95
C ALA A 72 -0.55 21.96 23.99
N PRO A 73 -1.88 22.19 24.06
CA PRO A 73 -2.83 21.63 23.11
C PRO A 73 -2.44 21.94 21.68
N PHE A 74 -2.57 20.95 20.80
CA PHE A 74 -2.23 21.08 19.39
C PHE A 74 -3.36 20.54 18.50
N LYS A 75 -3.45 21.07 17.26
CA LYS A 75 -4.45 20.67 16.29
C LYS A 75 -3.90 19.59 15.35
N TYR A 76 -4.66 18.53 15.17
CA TYR A 76 -4.40 17.45 14.23
C TYR A 76 -5.43 17.51 13.11
N TYR A 77 -4.96 17.43 11.87
CA TYR A 77 -5.82 17.47 10.69
C TYR A 77 -6.16 16.06 10.21
N VAL A 78 -7.45 15.80 9.99
CA VAL A 78 -7.95 14.53 9.46
C VAL A 78 -8.80 14.77 8.22
N GLU A 79 -8.58 13.97 7.19
CA GLU A 79 -9.51 13.81 6.08
C GLU A 79 -10.28 12.49 6.29
N TYR A 80 -11.61 12.54 6.21
CA TYR A 80 -12.47 11.38 6.37
C TYR A 80 -13.50 11.34 5.25
N ASP A 81 -14.00 10.15 4.92
CA ASP A 81 -15.07 10.01 3.94
C ASP A 81 -16.38 10.52 4.57
N ALA A 82 -16.92 11.61 4.03
CA ALA A 82 -18.18 12.19 4.51
C ALA A 82 -19.40 11.25 4.31
N SER A 83 -19.25 10.15 3.57
CA SER A 83 -20.26 9.10 3.43
C SER A 83 -20.18 8.07 4.56
N GLU A 84 -19.04 7.93 5.22
CA GLU A 84 -18.86 7.13 6.43
C GLU A 84 -19.11 8.06 7.63
N SER A 85 -20.18 7.83 8.37
CA SER A 85 -20.66 8.72 9.43
C SER A 85 -19.78 8.76 10.69
N GLU A 86 -18.58 8.15 10.67
CA GLU A 86 -17.71 8.08 11.83
C GLU A 86 -16.33 8.66 11.54
N LEU A 87 -16.03 9.76 12.19
CA LEU A 87 -14.72 10.41 12.17
C LEU A 87 -13.61 9.55 12.82
N GLY A 88 -13.96 8.47 13.50
CA GLY A 88 -13.03 7.61 14.24
C GLY A 88 -12.48 8.23 15.53
N PHE A 89 -12.96 9.43 15.90
CA PHE A 89 -12.57 10.14 17.13
C PHE A 89 -13.80 10.68 17.84
N ASN A 90 -13.82 10.53 19.17
CA ASN A 90 -14.87 11.07 20.01
C ASN A 90 -14.28 12.07 21.03
N GLU A 91 -15.05 13.09 21.41
CA GLU A 91 -14.65 13.97 22.48
C GLU A 91 -14.40 13.19 23.79
N ASN A 92 -13.37 13.59 24.49
CA ASN A 92 -12.89 12.95 25.73
C ASN A 92 -12.21 11.59 25.54
N GLU A 93 -12.08 11.08 24.33
CA GLU A 93 -11.33 9.87 24.04
C GLU A 93 -9.82 10.07 24.23
N ILE A 94 -9.14 9.00 24.65
CA ILE A 94 -7.69 9.04 24.90
C ILE A 94 -6.98 8.26 23.84
N HIS A 95 -5.99 8.88 23.21
CA HIS A 95 -5.14 8.30 22.18
C HIS A 95 -3.66 8.43 22.51
N GLU A 96 -2.88 7.46 22.10
CA GLU A 96 -1.42 7.58 22.07
C GLU A 96 -1.01 8.26 20.77
N ILE A 97 -0.18 9.30 20.86
CA ILE A 97 0.22 10.14 19.73
C ILE A 97 1.74 10.23 19.68
N TYR A 98 2.29 10.03 18.50
CA TYR A 98 3.66 10.40 18.16
C TYR A 98 3.72 11.91 17.92
N TYR A 99 4.07 12.65 18.95
CA TYR A 99 4.16 14.10 18.92
C TYR A 99 5.50 14.54 18.36
N TYR A 100 5.48 15.35 17.30
CA TYR A 100 6.67 15.91 16.69
C TYR A 100 6.84 17.37 17.14
N GLU A 101 7.76 17.61 18.08
CA GLU A 101 7.94 18.92 18.73
C GLU A 101 8.28 20.06 17.75
N LYS A 102 9.03 19.75 16.68
CA LYS A 102 9.45 20.76 15.69
C LYS A 102 8.29 21.25 14.82
N ASP A 103 7.31 20.38 14.56
CA ASP A 103 6.11 20.69 13.80
C ASP A 103 4.94 19.83 14.30
N PRO A 104 4.17 20.33 15.27
CA PRO A 104 3.04 19.59 15.84
C PRO A 104 1.97 19.16 14.82
N ALA A 105 1.88 19.85 13.68
CA ALA A 105 0.95 19.48 12.61
C ALA A 105 1.32 18.15 11.92
N GLN A 106 2.56 17.71 12.03
CA GLN A 106 3.04 16.42 11.53
C GLN A 106 2.94 15.29 12.57
N SER A 107 2.41 15.57 13.76
CA SER A 107 2.17 14.53 14.77
C SER A 107 1.20 13.48 14.24
N GLN A 108 1.34 12.23 14.67
CA GLN A 108 0.56 11.09 14.15
C GLN A 108 -0.04 10.29 15.30
N VAL A 109 -1.29 9.85 15.12
CA VAL A 109 -1.89 8.89 16.05
C VAL A 109 -1.13 7.58 15.97
N LYS A 110 -0.88 6.96 17.11
CA LYS A 110 -0.16 5.68 17.18
C LYS A 110 -1.03 4.56 16.61
N SER A 111 -0.81 4.26 15.36
CA SER A 111 -1.37 3.09 14.69
C SER A 111 -0.29 2.45 13.84
N PHE A 112 0.05 1.19 14.17
CA PHE A 112 1.10 0.49 13.43
C PHE A 112 0.76 0.34 11.94
N PHE A 113 -0.49 0.01 11.63
CA PHE A 113 -0.92 -0.19 10.26
C PHE A 113 -1.02 1.13 9.48
N GLU A 114 -1.59 2.17 10.08
CA GLU A 114 -1.75 3.47 9.40
C GLU A 114 -0.39 4.13 9.12
N ASN A 115 0.50 4.09 10.11
CA ASN A 115 1.81 4.72 10.01
C ASN A 115 2.73 4.05 8.97
N HIS A 116 2.50 2.75 8.68
CA HIS A 116 3.31 1.99 7.71
C HIS A 116 2.51 1.48 6.51
N LEU A 117 1.27 1.96 6.31
CA LEU A 117 0.35 1.44 5.30
C LEU A 117 0.96 1.45 3.89
N THR A 118 1.54 2.56 3.48
CA THR A 118 2.17 2.70 2.15
C THR A 118 3.28 1.67 1.95
N SER A 119 4.13 1.48 2.95
CA SER A 119 5.23 0.54 2.92
C SER A 119 4.74 -0.90 2.79
N PHE A 120 3.71 -1.28 3.55
CA PHE A 120 3.10 -2.60 3.48
C PHE A 120 2.45 -2.88 2.13
N ILE A 121 1.69 -1.92 1.59
CA ILE A 121 1.04 -2.07 0.28
C ILE A 121 2.10 -2.35 -0.80
N LEU A 122 3.18 -1.59 -0.84
CA LEU A 122 4.24 -1.76 -1.83
C LEU A 122 4.92 -3.13 -1.70
N ILE A 123 5.22 -3.58 -0.48
CA ILE A 123 5.83 -4.89 -0.22
C ILE A 123 4.90 -6.02 -0.64
N ILE A 124 3.62 -5.95 -0.27
CA ILE A 124 2.62 -6.98 -0.59
C ILE A 124 2.45 -7.11 -2.12
N ILE A 125 2.30 -5.99 -2.83
CA ILE A 125 2.19 -6.00 -4.30
C ILE A 125 3.45 -6.60 -4.93
N GLY A 126 4.63 -6.24 -4.43
CA GLY A 126 5.89 -6.80 -4.89
C GLY A 126 5.97 -8.32 -4.69
N ILE A 127 5.52 -8.84 -3.54
CA ILE A 127 5.48 -10.28 -3.24
C ILE A 127 4.50 -11.00 -4.18
N VAL A 128 3.31 -10.45 -4.41
CA VAL A 128 2.31 -11.03 -5.33
C VAL A 128 2.91 -11.20 -6.72
N PHE A 129 3.59 -10.19 -7.24
CA PHE A 129 4.24 -10.29 -8.55
C PHE A 129 5.37 -11.34 -8.60
N ILE A 130 6.10 -11.56 -7.51
CA ILE A 130 7.09 -12.64 -7.42
C ILE A 130 6.41 -14.02 -7.50
N ILE A 131 5.26 -14.18 -6.84
CA ILE A 131 4.49 -15.45 -6.88
C ILE A 131 3.93 -15.70 -8.28
N ASP A 132 3.51 -14.67 -8.99
CA ASP A 132 2.98 -14.83 -10.37
C ASP A 132 4.07 -15.17 -11.40
N PHE A 133 5.32 -14.80 -11.13
CA PHE A 133 6.43 -15.05 -12.04
C PHE A 133 6.59 -16.54 -12.45
N PRO A 134 6.69 -17.52 -11.53
CA PRO A 134 6.80 -18.94 -11.90
C PRO A 134 5.57 -19.44 -12.64
N VAL A 135 4.38 -18.94 -12.34
CA VAL A 135 3.14 -19.30 -13.05
C VAL A 135 3.22 -18.87 -14.50
N LEU A 136 3.64 -17.65 -14.78
CA LEU A 136 3.84 -17.14 -16.14
C LEU A 136 4.89 -17.95 -16.91
N LEU A 137 5.99 -18.35 -16.26
CA LEU A 137 7.01 -19.20 -16.88
C LEU A 137 6.47 -20.59 -17.21
N MET A 138 5.68 -21.20 -16.33
CA MET A 138 5.05 -22.50 -16.58
C MET A 138 4.09 -22.42 -17.75
N VAL A 139 3.23 -21.40 -17.81
CA VAL A 139 2.31 -21.18 -18.94
C VAL A 139 3.09 -20.99 -20.23
N SER A 140 4.13 -20.16 -20.22
CA SER A 140 4.98 -19.95 -21.39
C SER A 140 5.63 -21.24 -21.90
N SER A 141 6.14 -22.06 -20.99
CA SER A 141 6.78 -23.34 -21.33
C SER A 141 5.80 -24.36 -21.91
N ARG A 142 4.58 -24.43 -21.35
CA ARG A 142 3.51 -25.29 -21.89
C ARG A 142 3.08 -24.82 -23.27
N THR A 143 2.88 -23.54 -23.49
CA THR A 143 2.52 -22.98 -24.80
C THR A 143 3.61 -23.26 -25.84
N GLN A 144 4.88 -23.17 -25.47
CA GLN A 144 5.99 -23.49 -26.36
C GLN A 144 6.00 -24.97 -26.76
N LYS A 145 5.78 -25.91 -25.82
CA LYS A 145 5.70 -27.32 -26.10
C LYS A 145 4.54 -27.64 -27.04
N LEU A 146 3.36 -27.05 -26.82
CA LEU A 146 2.20 -27.21 -27.68
C LEU A 146 2.44 -26.71 -29.11
N GLN A 147 3.10 -25.55 -29.28
CA GLN A 147 3.45 -25.03 -30.60
C GLN A 147 4.44 -25.95 -31.34
N LEU A 148 5.44 -26.47 -30.62
CA LEU A 148 6.39 -27.44 -31.22
C LEU A 148 5.70 -28.72 -31.66
N ALA A 149 4.80 -29.27 -30.84
CA ALA A 149 4.01 -30.43 -31.17
C ALA A 149 3.11 -30.18 -32.40
N LYS A 150 2.40 -29.05 -32.46
CA LYS A 150 1.58 -28.69 -33.64
C LYS A 150 2.42 -28.62 -34.91
N ASN A 151 3.60 -28.02 -34.86
CA ASN A 151 4.49 -27.92 -36.02
C ASN A 151 5.02 -29.31 -36.45
N GLN A 152 5.30 -30.20 -35.50
CA GLN A 152 5.82 -31.54 -35.78
C GLN A 152 4.77 -32.46 -36.39
N TYR A 153 3.51 -32.32 -35.99
CA TYR A 153 2.41 -33.14 -36.52
C TYR A 153 1.67 -32.50 -37.71
N GLY A 154 2.13 -31.38 -38.24
CA GLY A 154 1.55 -30.73 -39.42
C GLY A 154 0.09 -30.26 -39.26
N ILE A 155 -0.37 -30.10 -38.03
CA ILE A 155 -1.73 -29.61 -37.73
C ILE A 155 -1.76 -28.11 -38.04
N LYS A 156 -2.21 -27.78 -39.27
CA LYS A 156 -2.56 -26.41 -39.63
C LYS A 156 -3.84 -26.06 -38.89
N ASP A 157 -3.87 -24.86 -38.26
CA ASP A 157 -5.12 -24.32 -37.72
C ASP A 157 -6.04 -24.07 -38.94
N GLU A 158 -6.98 -24.99 -39.22
CA GLU A 158 -8.10 -24.69 -40.11
C GLU A 158 -8.88 -23.55 -39.43
N VAL A 159 -8.84 -22.42 -40.10
CA VAL A 159 -9.70 -21.27 -39.77
C VAL A 159 -11.12 -21.75 -40.01
N VAL A 160 -11.84 -22.09 -38.95
CA VAL A 160 -13.30 -22.25 -38.98
C VAL A 160 -13.85 -20.83 -39.15
N SER A 161 -14.01 -20.48 -40.43
CA SER A 161 -14.85 -19.35 -40.84
C SER A 161 -16.27 -19.90 -41.02
N GLU A 162 -17.09 -19.68 -40.01
CA GLU A 162 -18.55 -19.62 -40.14
C GLU A 162 -19.06 -18.44 -39.27
#